data_09c25958aa513f80f3cd473538854476
#
_entry.id   09c25958aa513f80f3cd473538854476
#
_cell.length_a   1.000
_cell.length_b   1.000
_cell.length_c   1.000
_cell.angle_alpha   90.00
_cell.angle_beta   90.00
_cell.angle_gamma   90.00
#
_symmetry.space_group_name_H-M   'P 1'
#
loop_
_entity.id
_entity.type
_entity.pdbx_description
1 polymer ?
#
loop_
_entity_poly.entity_id
_entity_poly.type
_entity_poly.pdbx_seq_one_letter_code
_entity_poly.pdbx_strand_id
1 'polypeptide(L)'
;MMKYDLIAEAYIKLLSEAVHPQLDERGRQVKIWEPHVSTDTSSWKDPGSIATITPGNSVLDSDEKFKSEKPDWNDKTLHGDFQEPPVNNRSGKALASGVIVHEDDGRVWVVHPTNQFGGYEATFPKGKVDPDLDMRSNAIKEAWEESGLKVKLTGHATDTERSTSYTRYYHAKRIGGHPKDMGWESQAVSLVPRDKLADVVNHYNDKNIVDKAINH
;
A
#
# COMPACT_ATOMS: atom_id res chain seq x y z
N MET A 1 30.24 -33.11 -10.23
CA MET A 1 29.19 -32.73 -11.18
C MET A 1 27.98 -32.10 -10.48
N MET A 2 27.38 -32.70 -9.46
CA MET A 2 26.16 -32.17 -8.75
C MET A 2 26.27 -30.78 -8.10
N LYS A 3 27.44 -30.31 -7.73
CA LYS A 3 27.58 -29.01 -7.02
C LYS A 3 27.51 -27.79 -7.95
N TYR A 4 27.86 -27.96 -9.21
CA TYR A 4 27.80 -26.90 -10.22
C TYR A 4 26.39 -26.72 -10.80
N ASP A 5 25.63 -27.83 -10.85
CA ASP A 5 24.22 -27.77 -11.33
C ASP A 5 23.33 -27.06 -10.35
N LEU A 6 23.51 -27.25 -9.03
CA LEU A 6 22.77 -26.52 -7.98
C LEU A 6 23.08 -25.02 -7.94
N ILE A 7 24.34 -24.62 -8.25
CA ILE A 7 24.74 -23.21 -8.34
C ILE A 7 24.16 -22.58 -9.60
N ALA A 8 24.17 -23.30 -10.72
CA ALA A 8 23.58 -22.84 -11.97
C ALA A 8 22.05 -22.69 -11.85
N GLU A 9 21.36 -23.67 -11.24
CA GLU A 9 19.91 -23.57 -10.97
C GLU A 9 19.58 -22.43 -10.02
N ALA A 10 20.36 -22.23 -8.95
CA ALA A 10 20.19 -21.11 -8.04
C ALA A 10 20.45 -19.77 -8.73
N TYR A 11 21.43 -19.71 -9.64
CA TYR A 11 21.75 -18.52 -10.41
C TYR A 11 20.70 -18.23 -11.49
N ILE A 12 20.16 -19.25 -12.15
CA ILE A 12 19.04 -19.14 -13.08
C ILE A 12 17.77 -18.70 -12.35
N LYS A 13 17.54 -19.20 -11.14
CA LYS A 13 16.41 -18.78 -10.30
C LYS A 13 16.56 -17.34 -9.78
N LEU A 14 17.80 -16.88 -9.57
CA LEU A 14 18.11 -15.48 -9.24
C LEU A 14 17.96 -14.54 -10.45
N LEU A 15 18.17 -15.06 -11.66
CA LEU A 15 18.01 -14.34 -12.93
C LEU A 15 16.60 -14.48 -13.51
N SER A 16 15.74 -15.33 -12.96
CA SER A 16 14.33 -15.33 -13.33
C SER A 16 13.72 -14.03 -12.82
N GLU A 17 13.35 -13.15 -13.73
CA GLU A 17 12.63 -11.91 -13.40
C GLU A 17 11.45 -12.27 -12.50
N ALA A 18 11.44 -11.74 -11.28
CA ALA A 18 10.31 -11.92 -10.38
C ALA A 18 9.10 -11.22 -11.01
N VAL A 19 7.97 -11.92 -11.08
CA VAL A 19 6.75 -11.42 -11.68
C VAL A 19 5.62 -11.43 -10.66
N HIS A 20 4.74 -10.45 -10.77
CA HIS A 20 3.55 -10.37 -9.96
C HIS A 20 2.60 -11.54 -10.32
N PRO A 21 1.93 -12.19 -9.34
CA PRO A 21 0.98 -13.27 -9.62
C PRO A 21 -0.28 -12.82 -10.37
N GLN A 22 -0.62 -11.53 -10.29
CA GLN A 22 -1.72 -10.95 -11.05
C GLN A 22 -1.19 -10.28 -12.33
N LEU A 23 -2.00 -10.31 -13.38
CA LEU A 23 -1.76 -9.56 -14.61
C LEU A 23 -2.24 -8.11 -14.45
N ASP A 24 -1.70 -7.20 -15.27
CA ASP A 24 -2.20 -5.82 -15.33
C ASP A 24 -3.62 -5.75 -15.96
N GLU A 25 -4.20 -4.57 -16.00
CA GLU A 25 -5.53 -4.30 -16.60
C GLU A 25 -5.66 -4.70 -18.08
N ARG A 26 -4.53 -4.88 -18.78
CA ARG A 26 -4.46 -5.32 -20.18
C ARG A 26 -4.12 -6.80 -20.34
N GLY A 27 -4.09 -7.55 -19.23
CA GLY A 27 -3.76 -8.96 -19.20
C GLY A 27 -2.27 -9.26 -19.45
N ARG A 28 -1.38 -8.31 -19.19
CA ARG A 28 0.06 -8.48 -19.36
C ARG A 28 0.73 -8.83 -18.03
N GLN A 29 1.79 -9.62 -18.12
CA GLN A 29 2.63 -9.94 -16.98
C GLN A 29 3.37 -8.70 -16.47
N VAL A 30 3.34 -8.49 -15.15
CA VAL A 30 3.97 -7.37 -14.46
C VAL A 30 5.26 -7.85 -13.82
N LYS A 31 6.38 -7.19 -14.16
CA LYS A 31 7.68 -7.46 -13.55
C LYS A 31 7.77 -6.81 -12.17
N ILE A 32 8.37 -7.51 -11.23
CA ILE A 32 8.73 -6.97 -9.93
C ILE A 32 10.17 -6.48 -10.02
N TRP A 33 10.36 -5.18 -9.83
CA TRP A 33 11.67 -4.54 -9.76
C TRP A 33 12.21 -4.63 -8.33
N GLU A 34 13.48 -5.02 -8.22
CA GLU A 34 14.13 -5.21 -6.92
C GLU A 34 13.26 -6.05 -5.99
N PRO A 35 13.23 -7.38 -6.17
CA PRO A 35 12.31 -8.23 -5.45
C PRO A 35 12.52 -8.05 -3.95
N HIS A 36 11.55 -7.41 -3.29
CA HIS A 36 11.52 -7.33 -1.84
C HIS A 36 11.42 -8.75 -1.28
N VAL A 37 12.13 -8.99 -0.21
CA VAL A 37 12.04 -10.27 0.50
C VAL A 37 11.03 -10.10 1.62
N SER A 38 10.03 -10.98 1.68
CA SER A 38 9.11 -11.02 2.82
C SER A 38 9.88 -11.29 4.11
N THR A 39 9.60 -10.49 5.13
CA THR A 39 10.19 -10.69 6.46
C THR A 39 9.53 -11.87 7.18
N ASP A 40 10.23 -12.44 8.15
CA ASP A 40 9.71 -13.51 8.97
C ASP A 40 8.61 -13.04 9.95
N THR A 41 7.98 -13.99 10.62
CA THR A 41 6.88 -13.73 11.56
C THR A 41 7.30 -12.90 12.79
N SER A 42 8.60 -12.86 13.14
CA SER A 42 9.08 -12.07 14.29
C SER A 42 8.97 -10.57 14.01
N SER A 43 9.32 -10.12 12.80
CA SER A 43 9.20 -8.73 12.37
C SER A 43 7.74 -8.24 12.39
N TRP A 44 6.78 -9.11 12.10
CA TRP A 44 5.36 -8.77 12.15
C TRP A 44 4.83 -8.56 13.57
N LYS A 45 5.46 -9.20 14.57
CA LYS A 45 5.10 -9.12 15.99
C LYS A 45 5.85 -8.04 16.75
N ASP A 46 6.95 -7.50 16.20
CA ASP A 46 7.78 -6.48 16.83
C ASP A 46 7.41 -5.08 16.30
N PRO A 47 6.78 -4.21 17.13
CA PRO A 47 6.43 -2.85 16.72
C PRO A 47 7.62 -1.97 16.33
N GLY A 48 8.84 -2.30 16.76
CA GLY A 48 10.08 -1.59 16.40
C GLY A 48 10.68 -2.04 15.06
N SER A 49 10.15 -3.12 14.45
CA SER A 49 10.65 -3.67 13.20
C SER A 49 9.80 -3.25 12.00
N ILE A 50 10.47 -3.07 10.85
CA ILE A 50 9.79 -3.01 9.56
C ILE A 50 9.46 -4.43 9.15
N ALA A 51 8.18 -4.68 8.85
CA ALA A 51 7.71 -5.95 8.31
C ALA A 51 7.25 -5.77 6.87
N THR A 52 7.71 -6.63 5.96
CA THR A 52 7.42 -6.53 4.52
C THR A 52 6.90 -7.86 4.00
N ILE A 53 5.90 -7.81 3.14
CA ILE A 53 5.36 -8.98 2.44
C ILE A 53 5.27 -8.71 0.93
N THR A 54 5.59 -9.73 0.14
CA THR A 54 5.46 -9.72 -1.31
C THR A 54 4.13 -10.37 -1.74
N PRO A 55 3.65 -10.13 -2.97
CA PRO A 55 2.40 -10.68 -3.44
C PRO A 55 2.35 -12.21 -3.34
N GLY A 56 1.24 -12.74 -2.84
CA GLY A 56 1.01 -14.17 -2.74
C GLY A 56 1.86 -14.90 -1.69
N ASN A 57 2.67 -14.21 -0.88
CA ASN A 57 3.47 -14.84 0.16
C ASN A 57 2.62 -15.28 1.36
N SER A 58 2.90 -16.46 1.89
CA SER A 58 2.08 -17.12 2.92
C SER A 58 2.56 -16.92 4.37
N VAL A 59 3.53 -16.05 4.61
CA VAL A 59 4.13 -15.86 5.95
C VAL A 59 3.12 -15.47 7.04
N LEU A 60 2.00 -14.88 6.68
CA LEU A 60 0.92 -14.45 7.59
C LEU A 60 -0.34 -15.33 7.53
N ASP A 61 -0.37 -16.40 6.72
CA ASP A 61 -1.58 -17.21 6.51
C ASP A 61 -2.11 -17.87 7.78
N SER A 62 -1.24 -18.13 8.75
CA SER A 62 -1.61 -18.70 10.06
C SER A 62 -2.07 -17.65 11.08
N ASP A 63 -1.95 -16.36 10.80
CA ASP A 63 -2.38 -15.29 11.70
C ASP A 63 -3.82 -14.89 11.42
N GLU A 64 -4.71 -15.18 12.38
CA GLU A 64 -6.16 -14.88 12.29
C GLU A 64 -6.49 -13.39 12.06
N LYS A 65 -5.54 -12.50 12.27
CA LYS A 65 -5.68 -11.06 11.99
C LYS A 65 -5.62 -10.73 10.49
N PHE A 66 -5.05 -11.64 9.69
CA PHE A 66 -4.86 -11.45 8.26
C PHE A 66 -5.71 -12.48 7.49
N LYS A 67 -6.93 -12.09 7.20
CA LYS A 67 -7.86 -12.89 6.37
C LYS A 67 -8.16 -12.13 5.10
N SER A 68 -8.06 -12.82 3.96
CA SER A 68 -8.47 -12.28 2.67
C SER A 68 -9.95 -11.92 2.71
N GLU A 69 -10.26 -10.64 2.67
CA GLU A 69 -11.63 -10.13 2.74
C GLU A 69 -11.74 -8.82 1.96
N LYS A 70 -12.32 -8.90 0.77
CA LYS A 70 -12.56 -7.72 -0.07
C LYS A 70 -13.65 -6.84 0.56
N PRO A 71 -13.42 -5.53 0.78
CA PRO A 71 -14.45 -4.62 1.27
C PRO A 71 -15.51 -4.32 0.20
N ASP A 72 -16.71 -3.99 0.65
CA ASP A 72 -17.60 -3.15 -0.14
C ASP A 72 -17.25 -1.69 0.16
N TRP A 73 -16.55 -1.03 -0.75
CA TRP A 73 -16.11 0.35 -0.57
C TRP A 73 -17.24 1.38 -0.57
N ASN A 74 -18.46 1.00 -0.99
CA ASN A 74 -19.67 1.81 -0.87
C ASN A 74 -20.37 1.65 0.49
N ASP A 75 -19.93 0.72 1.34
CA ASP A 75 -20.43 0.57 2.70
C ASP A 75 -20.11 1.81 3.53
N LYS A 76 -21.14 2.60 3.83
CA LYS A 76 -20.99 3.86 4.59
C LYS A 76 -20.47 3.67 6.02
N THR A 77 -20.54 2.45 6.58
CA THR A 77 -19.94 2.15 7.89
C THR A 77 -18.42 2.22 7.88
N LEU A 78 -17.80 2.04 6.68
CA LEU A 78 -16.36 2.16 6.46
C LEU A 78 -15.90 3.60 6.28
N HIS A 79 -16.82 4.53 5.94
CA HIS A 79 -16.49 5.93 5.65
C HIS A 79 -16.15 6.75 6.89
N GLY A 80 -16.41 6.23 8.10
CA GLY A 80 -16.24 6.97 9.35
C GLY A 80 -17.22 8.12 9.54
N ASP A 81 -17.36 8.59 10.77
CA ASP A 81 -18.19 9.74 11.14
C ASP A 81 -17.29 10.92 11.50
N PHE A 82 -16.91 11.70 10.51
CA PHE A 82 -16.08 12.90 10.68
C PHE A 82 -16.39 13.94 9.62
N GLN A 83 -16.15 15.20 9.97
CA GLN A 83 -16.23 16.31 9.02
C GLN A 83 -14.93 16.44 8.25
N GLU A 84 -15.03 16.83 6.99
CA GLU A 84 -13.88 17.13 6.14
C GLU A 84 -14.05 18.50 5.48
N PRO A 85 -12.93 19.21 5.20
CA PRO A 85 -13.02 20.51 4.54
C PRO A 85 -13.53 20.35 3.10
N PRO A 86 -14.15 21.37 2.53
CA PRO A 86 -14.50 21.38 1.12
C PRO A 86 -13.26 21.13 0.25
N VAL A 87 -13.44 20.40 -0.85
CA VAL A 87 -12.37 20.20 -1.84
C VAL A 87 -12.03 21.54 -2.49
N ASN A 88 -10.78 21.99 -2.37
CA ASN A 88 -10.30 23.25 -2.92
C ASN A 88 -9.37 23.03 -4.12
N ASN A 89 -9.85 22.34 -5.14
CA ASN A 89 -9.09 22.02 -6.36
C ASN A 89 -9.14 23.21 -7.35
N ARG A 90 -8.42 24.29 -7.05
CA ARG A 90 -8.36 25.50 -7.90
C ARG A 90 -7.65 25.26 -9.23
N SER A 91 -6.77 24.30 -9.31
CA SER A 91 -6.02 23.95 -10.52
C SER A 91 -6.83 23.15 -11.53
N GLY A 92 -8.02 22.65 -11.15
CA GLY A 92 -8.86 21.80 -12.01
C GLY A 92 -8.23 20.44 -12.37
N LYS A 93 -7.23 19.99 -11.63
CA LYS A 93 -6.58 18.70 -11.84
C LYS A 93 -7.53 17.54 -11.54
N ALA A 94 -7.22 16.36 -12.05
CA ALA A 94 -7.98 15.16 -11.73
C ALA A 94 -8.01 14.93 -10.21
N LEU A 95 -9.18 14.59 -9.66
CA LEU A 95 -9.32 14.22 -8.26
C LEU A 95 -8.71 12.83 -8.03
N ALA A 96 -8.03 12.70 -6.92
CA ALA A 96 -7.51 11.43 -6.42
C ALA A 96 -7.75 11.35 -4.91
N SER A 97 -7.80 10.14 -4.38
CA SER A 97 -7.86 9.93 -2.94
C SER A 97 -6.99 8.76 -2.51
N GLY A 98 -6.58 8.78 -1.24
CA GLY A 98 -5.73 7.76 -0.66
C GLY A 98 -5.87 7.70 0.85
N VAL A 99 -5.13 6.78 1.46
CA VAL A 99 -5.22 6.51 2.90
C VAL A 99 -3.84 6.46 3.54
N ILE A 100 -3.80 6.89 4.80
CA ILE A 100 -2.73 6.62 5.76
C ILE A 100 -3.29 5.58 6.73
N VAL A 101 -2.90 4.31 6.56
CA VAL A 101 -3.46 3.21 7.36
C VAL A 101 -2.59 2.98 8.58
N HIS A 102 -3.19 3.15 9.75
CA HIS A 102 -2.55 2.92 11.05
C HIS A 102 -2.89 1.53 11.58
N GLU A 103 -1.89 0.84 12.14
CA GLU A 103 -2.06 -0.39 12.89
C GLU A 103 -2.16 -0.06 14.38
N ASP A 104 -2.77 -0.97 15.16
CA ASP A 104 -2.99 -0.76 16.60
C ASP A 104 -1.69 -0.66 17.42
N ASP A 105 -0.59 -1.21 16.89
CA ASP A 105 0.74 -1.16 17.50
C ASP A 105 1.52 0.14 17.18
N GLY A 106 0.89 1.08 16.48
CA GLY A 106 1.45 2.39 16.14
C GLY A 106 2.23 2.43 14.83
N ARG A 107 2.44 1.29 14.14
CA ARG A 107 3.05 1.27 12.82
C ARG A 107 2.08 1.76 11.74
N VAL A 108 2.64 2.08 10.58
CA VAL A 108 1.90 2.62 9.42
C VAL A 108 2.16 1.75 8.19
N TRP A 109 1.11 1.48 7.44
CA TRP A 109 1.17 0.70 6.22
C TRP A 109 1.60 1.57 5.03
N VAL A 110 2.54 1.06 4.24
CA VAL A 110 3.00 1.66 2.98
C VAL A 110 3.05 0.62 1.88
N VAL A 111 2.94 1.06 0.64
CA VAL A 111 3.02 0.23 -0.57
C VAL A 111 4.29 0.56 -1.34
N HIS A 112 4.83 -0.44 -2.03
CA HIS A 112 5.98 -0.30 -2.92
C HIS A 112 5.49 -0.45 -4.36
N PRO A 113 5.40 0.64 -5.13
CA PRO A 113 4.87 0.58 -6.49
C PRO A 113 5.70 -0.32 -7.40
N THR A 114 5.01 -1.10 -8.22
CA THR A 114 5.65 -1.92 -9.25
C THR A 114 6.43 -1.03 -10.21
N ASN A 115 7.64 -1.46 -10.61
CA ASN A 115 8.54 -0.70 -11.48
C ASN A 115 8.90 0.69 -10.93
N GLN A 116 8.83 0.92 -9.61
CA GLN A 116 9.08 2.22 -8.99
C GLN A 116 8.32 3.35 -9.72
N PHE A 117 7.05 3.09 -10.07
CA PHE A 117 6.25 4.00 -10.85
C PHE A 117 6.26 5.41 -10.27
N GLY A 118 6.52 6.41 -11.11
CA GLY A 118 6.62 7.81 -10.69
C GLY A 118 7.87 8.13 -9.86
N GLY A 119 8.84 7.22 -9.75
CA GLY A 119 10.05 7.37 -8.94
C GLY A 119 9.85 7.08 -7.45
N TYR A 120 8.74 6.43 -7.08
CA TYR A 120 8.46 6.07 -5.69
C TYR A 120 9.04 4.70 -5.35
N GLU A 121 9.90 4.62 -4.35
CA GLU A 121 10.32 3.35 -3.72
C GLU A 121 9.24 2.85 -2.77
N ALA A 122 8.63 3.76 -2.01
CA ALA A 122 7.48 3.51 -1.17
C ALA A 122 6.56 4.74 -1.14
N THR A 123 5.27 4.54 -0.93
CA THR A 123 4.25 5.59 -0.82
C THR A 123 3.03 5.07 -0.05
N PHE A 124 2.02 5.92 0.11
CA PHE A 124 0.72 5.53 0.67
C PHE A 124 -0.25 5.14 -0.44
N PRO A 125 -1.15 4.16 -0.22
CA PRO A 125 -2.15 3.77 -1.20
C PRO A 125 -3.00 4.95 -1.67
N LYS A 126 -3.15 5.12 -2.98
CA LYS A 126 -3.90 6.23 -3.59
C LYS A 126 -4.11 6.01 -5.09
N GLY A 127 -5.20 6.51 -5.60
CA GLY A 127 -5.43 6.56 -7.04
C GLY A 127 -6.44 7.62 -7.44
N LYS A 128 -6.65 7.77 -8.74
CA LYS A 128 -7.64 8.69 -9.28
C LYS A 128 -9.04 8.24 -8.89
N VAL A 129 -9.90 9.21 -8.58
CA VAL A 129 -11.29 8.91 -8.25
C VAL A 129 -12.01 8.40 -9.50
N ASP A 130 -12.57 7.19 -9.40
CA ASP A 130 -13.41 6.62 -10.44
C ASP A 130 -14.69 7.44 -10.62
N PRO A 131 -15.25 7.54 -11.85
CA PRO A 131 -16.41 8.38 -12.14
C PRO A 131 -17.63 8.13 -11.23
N ASP A 132 -17.81 6.88 -10.79
CA ASP A 132 -18.98 6.45 -10.02
C ASP A 132 -18.72 6.39 -8.49
N LEU A 133 -17.56 6.85 -8.03
CA LEU A 133 -17.17 6.82 -6.62
C LEU A 133 -17.01 8.23 -6.03
N ASP A 134 -17.40 8.36 -4.77
CA ASP A 134 -16.96 9.50 -3.96
C ASP A 134 -15.51 9.29 -3.46
N MET A 135 -14.90 10.33 -2.92
CA MET A 135 -13.49 10.29 -2.51
C MET A 135 -13.24 9.30 -1.37
N ARG A 136 -14.21 9.06 -0.47
CA ARG A 136 -14.07 8.09 0.62
C ARG A 136 -14.15 6.67 0.10
N SER A 137 -15.16 6.37 -0.73
CA SER A 137 -15.28 5.07 -1.39
C SER A 137 -14.02 4.74 -2.19
N ASN A 138 -13.52 5.69 -2.99
CA ASN A 138 -12.31 5.50 -3.78
C ASN A 138 -11.08 5.27 -2.88
N ALA A 139 -10.91 6.00 -1.79
CA ALA A 139 -9.79 5.81 -0.88
C ALA A 139 -9.78 4.39 -0.25
N ILE A 140 -10.95 3.84 0.09
CA ILE A 140 -11.09 2.46 0.59
C ILE A 140 -10.78 1.45 -0.52
N LYS A 141 -11.23 1.72 -1.76
CA LYS A 141 -10.92 0.91 -2.94
C LYS A 141 -9.41 0.85 -3.18
N GLU A 142 -8.73 2.00 -3.22
CA GLU A 142 -7.29 2.09 -3.43
C GLU A 142 -6.50 1.37 -2.32
N ALA A 143 -6.94 1.49 -1.06
CA ALA A 143 -6.34 0.73 0.05
C ALA A 143 -6.37 -0.78 -0.23
N TRP A 144 -7.50 -1.29 -0.71
CA TRP A 144 -7.62 -2.71 -1.06
C TRP A 144 -6.79 -3.07 -2.31
N GLU A 145 -6.93 -2.32 -3.39
CA GLU A 145 -6.28 -2.63 -4.67
C GLU A 145 -4.76 -2.57 -4.57
N GLU A 146 -4.20 -1.57 -3.87
CA GLU A 146 -2.75 -1.44 -3.76
C GLU A 146 -2.14 -2.23 -2.59
N SER A 147 -2.91 -2.56 -1.54
CA SER A 147 -2.34 -3.21 -0.35
C SER A 147 -3.03 -4.48 0.14
N GLY A 148 -4.16 -4.88 -0.43
CA GLY A 148 -4.95 -6.01 0.07
C GLY A 148 -5.62 -5.77 1.43
N LEU A 149 -5.59 -4.54 1.96
CA LEU A 149 -6.11 -4.22 3.29
C LEU A 149 -7.57 -3.78 3.23
N LYS A 150 -8.37 -4.27 4.17
CA LYS A 150 -9.69 -3.75 4.47
C LYS A 150 -9.57 -2.70 5.55
N VAL A 151 -10.04 -1.47 5.27
CA VAL A 151 -9.86 -0.32 6.14
C VAL A 151 -11.16 0.38 6.48
N LYS A 152 -11.17 1.06 7.63
CA LYS A 152 -12.20 2.03 8.01
C LYS A 152 -11.55 3.40 8.14
N LEU A 153 -12.12 4.40 7.49
CA LEU A 153 -11.64 5.78 7.58
C LEU A 153 -11.92 6.33 8.98
N THR A 154 -10.99 7.12 9.52
CA THR A 154 -11.08 7.68 10.87
C THR A 154 -11.04 9.20 10.90
N GLY A 155 -10.57 9.84 9.83
CA GLY A 155 -10.47 11.30 9.75
C GLY A 155 -9.90 11.78 8.41
N HIS A 156 -10.09 13.07 8.14
CA HIS A 156 -9.36 13.76 7.08
C HIS A 156 -7.91 14.00 7.52
N ALA A 157 -6.94 13.64 6.68
CA ALA A 157 -5.53 13.85 6.97
C ALA A 157 -4.99 15.13 6.34
N THR A 158 -5.04 15.21 5.02
CA THR A 158 -4.53 16.37 4.26
C THR A 158 -4.99 16.31 2.81
N ASP A 159 -4.98 17.47 2.16
CA ASP A 159 -5.07 17.58 0.71
C ASP A 159 -3.70 17.98 0.17
N THR A 160 -3.29 17.40 -0.95
CA THR A 160 -2.02 17.74 -1.61
C THR A 160 -2.19 17.83 -3.11
N GLU A 161 -1.56 18.83 -3.69
CA GLU A 161 -1.54 19.02 -5.13
C GLU A 161 -0.28 18.33 -5.71
N ARG A 162 -0.50 17.42 -6.63
CA ARG A 162 0.55 16.70 -7.36
C ARG A 162 0.66 17.22 -8.80
N SER A 163 1.59 16.72 -9.60
CA SER A 163 1.77 17.14 -10.99
C SER A 163 0.47 16.99 -11.81
N THR A 164 -0.25 15.87 -11.66
CA THR A 164 -1.42 15.50 -12.48
C THR A 164 -2.73 15.38 -11.70
N SER A 165 -2.70 15.45 -10.36
CA SER A 165 -3.86 15.25 -9.52
C SER A 165 -3.90 16.20 -8.33
N TYR A 166 -5.12 16.44 -7.83
CA TYR A 166 -5.40 16.95 -6.48
C TYR A 166 -5.83 15.76 -5.63
N THR A 167 -5.01 15.40 -4.66
CA THR A 167 -5.17 14.15 -3.90
C THR A 167 -5.57 14.45 -2.46
N ARG A 168 -6.69 13.89 -2.01
CA ARG A 168 -7.14 13.90 -0.62
C ARG A 168 -6.73 12.63 0.08
N TYR A 169 -6.08 12.76 1.24
CA TYR A 169 -5.72 11.64 2.10
C TYR A 169 -6.58 11.58 3.35
N TYR A 170 -6.93 10.38 3.73
CA TYR A 170 -7.65 10.07 4.96
C TYR A 170 -6.78 9.25 5.89
N HIS A 171 -6.89 9.50 7.19
CA HIS A 171 -6.46 8.54 8.21
C HIS A 171 -7.43 7.35 8.19
N ALA A 172 -6.90 6.16 8.34
CA ALA A 172 -7.67 4.93 8.37
C ALA A 172 -7.08 3.92 9.36
N LYS A 173 -7.92 3.01 9.83
CA LYS A 173 -7.55 1.84 10.62
C LYS A 173 -7.74 0.60 9.77
N ARG A 174 -6.80 -0.34 9.81
CA ARG A 174 -7.01 -1.67 9.26
C ARG A 174 -8.02 -2.42 10.12
N ILE A 175 -9.02 -3.00 9.49
CA ILE A 175 -10.06 -3.81 10.15
C ILE A 175 -10.12 -5.24 9.59
N GLY A 176 -9.29 -5.57 8.62
CA GLY A 176 -9.21 -6.89 7.97
C GLY A 176 -8.33 -6.84 6.73
N GLY A 177 -8.51 -7.82 5.85
CA GLY A 177 -7.72 -7.98 4.65
C GLY A 177 -6.37 -8.67 4.90
N HIS A 178 -5.73 -9.08 3.83
CA HIS A 178 -4.42 -9.73 3.86
C HIS A 178 -3.47 -9.05 2.88
N PRO A 179 -2.31 -8.52 3.32
CA PRO A 179 -1.45 -7.74 2.43
C PRO A 179 -0.85 -8.54 1.27
N LYS A 180 -0.83 -9.90 1.32
CA LYS A 180 -0.43 -10.72 0.17
C LYS A 180 -1.35 -10.58 -1.04
N ASP A 181 -2.59 -10.09 -0.82
CA ASP A 181 -3.60 -9.92 -1.86
C ASP A 181 -3.47 -8.58 -2.60
N MET A 182 -2.38 -7.83 -2.35
CA MET A 182 -2.10 -6.59 -3.08
C MET A 182 -2.23 -6.80 -4.59
N GLY A 183 -2.78 -5.81 -5.29
CA GLY A 183 -2.91 -5.85 -6.73
C GLY A 183 -1.60 -5.60 -7.46
N TRP A 184 -1.64 -5.76 -8.78
CA TRP A 184 -0.46 -5.70 -9.66
C TRP A 184 0.31 -4.37 -9.62
N GLU A 185 -0.29 -3.30 -9.15
CA GLU A 185 0.35 -1.98 -9.01
C GLU A 185 1.38 -1.93 -7.87
N SER A 186 1.33 -2.89 -6.94
CA SER A 186 2.27 -3.00 -5.82
C SER A 186 3.10 -4.26 -5.89
N GLN A 187 4.40 -4.16 -5.65
CA GLN A 187 5.33 -5.29 -5.59
C GLN A 187 5.65 -5.74 -4.17
N ALA A 188 5.31 -4.93 -3.19
CA ALA A 188 5.40 -5.26 -1.77
C ALA A 188 4.51 -4.31 -0.95
N VAL A 189 4.18 -4.74 0.25
CA VAL A 189 3.52 -3.93 1.28
C VAL A 189 4.33 -4.03 2.56
N SER A 190 4.60 -2.90 3.19
CA SER A 190 5.34 -2.85 4.45
C SER A 190 4.55 -2.19 5.57
N LEU A 191 4.73 -2.73 6.77
CA LEU A 191 4.27 -2.15 8.03
C LEU A 191 5.49 -1.52 8.71
N VAL A 192 5.49 -0.19 8.87
CA VAL A 192 6.67 0.62 9.19
C VAL A 192 6.46 1.36 10.52
N PRO A 193 7.41 1.27 11.47
CA PRO A 193 7.40 2.11 12.66
C PRO A 193 7.42 3.61 12.29
N ARG A 194 6.69 4.42 13.04
CA ARG A 194 6.55 5.87 12.74
C ARG A 194 7.88 6.61 12.72
N ASP A 195 8.80 6.26 13.59
CA ASP A 195 10.15 6.84 13.67
C ASP A 195 11.03 6.52 12.46
N LYS A 196 10.69 5.47 11.71
CA LYS A 196 11.38 5.05 10.47
C LYS A 196 10.65 5.46 9.20
N LEU A 197 9.46 6.03 9.32
CA LEU A 197 8.58 6.27 8.18
C LEU A 197 9.18 7.25 7.17
N ALA A 198 9.85 8.30 7.65
CA ALA A 198 10.48 9.31 6.79
C ALA A 198 11.68 8.77 5.99
N ASP A 199 12.34 7.71 6.50
CA ASP A 199 13.45 7.05 5.79
C ASP A 199 12.92 6.12 4.69
N VAL A 200 11.75 5.50 4.91
CA VAL A 200 11.13 4.56 3.96
C VAL A 200 10.33 5.31 2.89
N VAL A 201 9.50 6.27 3.28
CA VAL A 201 8.69 7.11 2.38
C VAL A 201 9.41 8.44 2.19
N ASN A 202 10.43 8.45 1.35
CA ASN A 202 11.39 9.55 1.21
C ASN A 202 11.13 10.46 0.00
N HIS A 203 10.13 10.14 -0.85
CA HIS A 203 9.83 10.96 -2.02
C HIS A 203 9.28 12.34 -1.60
N TYR A 204 9.82 13.42 -2.20
CA TYR A 204 9.50 14.81 -1.82
C TYR A 204 8.01 15.16 -1.84
N ASN A 205 7.23 14.54 -2.72
CA ASN A 205 5.78 14.75 -2.80
C ASN A 205 5.02 14.17 -1.59
N ASP A 206 5.61 13.23 -0.85
CA ASP A 206 4.94 12.56 0.27
C ASP A 206 5.33 13.14 1.63
N LYS A 207 6.26 14.10 1.68
CA LYS A 207 6.74 14.67 2.94
C LYS A 207 5.61 15.17 3.85
N ASN A 208 4.64 15.91 3.29
CA ASN A 208 3.49 16.40 4.08
C ASN A 208 2.60 15.24 4.58
N ILE A 209 2.47 14.15 3.80
CA ILE A 209 1.67 12.99 4.18
C ILE A 209 2.39 12.21 5.29
N VAL A 210 3.71 12.05 5.20
CA VAL A 210 4.55 11.46 6.24
C VAL A 210 4.42 12.23 7.55
N ASP A 211 4.48 13.57 7.51
CA ASP A 211 4.30 14.41 8.70
C ASP A 211 2.92 14.19 9.36
N LYS A 212 1.87 14.00 8.55
CA LYS A 212 0.52 13.68 9.06
C LYS A 212 0.45 12.26 9.65
N ALA A 213 1.15 11.31 9.05
CA ALA A 213 1.20 9.93 9.56
C ALA A 213 1.93 9.83 10.91
N ILE A 214 3.02 10.59 11.08
CA ILE A 214 3.82 10.58 12.31
C ILE A 214 3.07 11.26 13.47
N ASN A 215 2.37 12.35 13.21
CA ASN A 215 1.75 13.21 14.24
C ASN A 215 0.27 12.89 14.53
N HIS A 216 -0.23 11.75 14.08
CA HIS A 216 -1.64 11.34 14.29
C HIS A 216 -1.89 10.64 15.64
#